data_31c982a6edac1cf9a9693bf066e27a63
#
_entry.id   31c982a6edac1cf9a9693bf066e27a63
#
_cell.length_a   1.000
_cell.length_b   1.000
_cell.length_c   1.000
_cell.angle_alpha   90.00
_cell.angle_beta   90.00
_cell.angle_gamma   90.00
#
_symmetry.space_group_name_H-M   'P 1'
#
loop_
_entity.id
_entity.type
_entity.pdbx_description
1 polymer ?
#
loop_
_entity_poly.entity_id
_entity_poly.type
_entity_poly.pdbx_seq_one_letter_code
_entity_poly.pdbx_strand_id
1 'polypeptide(L)'
;LRPHQMKAGYHIASISYPLVNEGALQPAMLNSALRAVQFLRFKAKEWKIDPDRIVATGGSAGGCSSLLVALHDDIANPKSQDPVERFSSRIAGAQVAGAQTTMNPFVIKERIGENTFGNPMPYKPFGAETVEELMKNWDTYKELALLCSPIIHLTKDDPPLHLFYNVNREFPTTTSSNGIHSPIFGEIMLEACQKIGVECLLQYW
;
A
#
# COMPACT_ATOMS: atom_id res chain seq x y z
N LEU A 1 12.71 -8.22 -12.71
CA LEU A 1 13.53 -9.02 -11.79
C LEU A 1 14.69 -8.18 -11.28
N ARG A 2 15.02 -8.29 -9.99
CA ARG A 2 16.08 -7.51 -9.33
C ARG A 2 17.32 -8.39 -9.08
N PRO A 3 18.26 -8.48 -10.06
CA PRO A 3 19.39 -9.43 -10.02
C PRO A 3 20.28 -9.30 -8.80
N HIS A 4 20.44 -8.07 -8.27
CA HIS A 4 21.26 -7.82 -7.08
C HIS A 4 20.68 -8.48 -5.82
N GLN A 5 19.37 -8.44 -5.65
CA GLN A 5 18.70 -9.07 -4.51
C GLN A 5 18.80 -10.60 -4.58
N MET A 6 18.64 -11.17 -5.77
CA MET A 6 18.84 -12.62 -5.97
C MET A 6 20.28 -13.05 -5.66
N LYS A 7 21.26 -12.25 -6.06
CA LYS A 7 22.69 -12.53 -5.71
C LYS A 7 22.95 -12.41 -4.21
N ALA A 8 22.15 -11.59 -3.50
CA ALA A 8 22.23 -11.48 -2.04
C ALA A 8 21.45 -12.59 -1.30
N GLY A 9 20.93 -13.59 -2.02
CA GLY A 9 20.23 -14.73 -1.43
C GLY A 9 18.75 -14.54 -1.19
N TYR A 10 18.14 -13.47 -1.72
CA TYR A 10 16.69 -13.29 -1.63
C TYR A 10 15.96 -14.06 -2.74
N HIS A 11 14.86 -14.71 -2.36
CA HIS A 11 13.87 -15.15 -3.32
C HIS A 11 12.96 -13.96 -3.69
N ILE A 12 12.60 -13.84 -4.96
CA ILE A 12 11.77 -12.75 -5.45
C ILE A 12 10.50 -13.33 -6.07
N ALA A 13 9.35 -12.91 -5.54
CA ALA A 13 8.05 -13.18 -6.12
C ALA A 13 7.49 -11.88 -6.73
N SER A 14 7.13 -11.91 -8.01
CA SER A 14 6.36 -10.84 -8.65
C SER A 14 4.92 -11.27 -8.75
N ILE A 15 4.00 -10.43 -8.27
CA ILE A 15 2.58 -10.72 -8.31
C ILE A 15 1.90 -9.94 -9.43
N SER A 16 0.90 -10.56 -10.06
CA SER A 16 -0.09 -9.89 -10.90
C SER A 16 -1.36 -9.69 -10.09
N TYR A 17 -1.97 -8.52 -10.24
CA TYR A 17 -3.27 -8.20 -9.67
C TYR A 17 -4.08 -7.39 -10.69
N PRO A 18 -5.42 -7.40 -10.62
CA PRO A 18 -6.26 -6.68 -11.57
C PRO A 18 -6.03 -5.18 -11.47
N LEU A 19 -6.06 -4.48 -12.61
CA LEU A 19 -5.75 -3.06 -12.72
C LEU A 19 -7.01 -2.22 -13.02
N VAL A 20 -7.00 -0.96 -12.58
CA VAL A 20 -8.11 -0.01 -12.80
C VAL A 20 -8.39 0.20 -14.29
N ASN A 21 -7.35 0.28 -15.13
CA ASN A 21 -7.50 0.40 -16.58
C ASN A 21 -8.04 -0.87 -17.27
N GLU A 22 -8.11 -1.98 -16.55
CA GLU A 22 -8.76 -3.23 -16.97
C GLU A 22 -10.18 -3.36 -16.41
N GLY A 23 -10.71 -2.30 -15.80
CA GLY A 23 -12.03 -2.25 -15.20
C GLY A 23 -12.13 -2.78 -13.76
N ALA A 24 -11.00 -3.11 -13.13
CA ALA A 24 -11.01 -3.55 -11.74
C ALA A 24 -11.15 -2.38 -10.77
N LEU A 25 -11.94 -2.59 -9.73
CA LEU A 25 -12.10 -1.65 -8.61
C LEU A 25 -11.59 -2.27 -7.32
N GLN A 26 -11.32 -1.41 -6.33
CA GLN A 26 -11.08 -1.89 -4.97
C GLN A 26 -12.35 -2.56 -4.39
N PRO A 27 -12.21 -3.54 -3.50
CA PRO A 27 -10.98 -4.03 -2.89
C PRO A 27 -10.28 -5.19 -3.62
N ALA A 28 -10.58 -5.44 -4.91
CA ALA A 28 -10.03 -6.58 -5.65
C ALA A 28 -8.48 -6.57 -5.69
N MET A 29 -7.89 -5.38 -5.84
CA MET A 29 -6.42 -5.21 -5.82
C MET A 29 -5.83 -5.54 -4.45
N LEU A 30 -6.43 -5.02 -3.37
CA LEU A 30 -6.02 -5.30 -1.99
C LEU A 30 -6.12 -6.81 -1.69
N ASN A 31 -7.28 -7.41 -1.97
CA ASN A 31 -7.51 -8.84 -1.72
C ASN A 31 -6.50 -9.72 -2.48
N SER A 32 -6.16 -9.35 -3.71
CA SER A 32 -5.15 -10.07 -4.51
C SER A 32 -3.77 -10.00 -3.89
N ALA A 33 -3.38 -8.85 -3.34
CA ALA A 33 -2.09 -8.66 -2.68
C ALA A 33 -1.98 -9.47 -1.37
N LEU A 34 -3.01 -9.42 -0.53
CA LEU A 34 -3.09 -10.21 0.71
C LEU A 34 -3.07 -11.72 0.41
N ARG A 35 -3.85 -12.13 -0.59
CA ARG A 35 -3.88 -13.52 -1.04
C ARG A 35 -2.54 -14.02 -1.55
N ALA A 36 -1.78 -13.18 -2.22
CA ALA A 36 -0.44 -13.54 -2.70
C ALA A 36 0.49 -13.91 -1.55
N VAL A 37 0.44 -13.20 -0.42
CA VAL A 37 1.22 -13.56 0.78
C VAL A 37 0.79 -14.90 1.36
N GLN A 38 -0.51 -15.14 1.49
CA GLN A 38 -1.03 -16.45 1.93
C GLN A 38 -0.55 -17.57 1.00
N PHE A 39 -0.55 -17.34 -0.32
CA PHE A 39 -0.08 -18.32 -1.31
C PHE A 39 1.42 -18.58 -1.19
N LEU A 40 2.26 -17.56 -0.96
CA LEU A 40 3.69 -17.73 -0.70
C LEU A 40 3.92 -18.61 0.53
N ARG A 41 3.18 -18.41 1.61
CA ARG A 41 3.26 -19.25 2.81
C ARG A 41 2.77 -20.67 2.57
N PHE A 42 1.69 -20.84 1.83
CA PHE A 42 1.20 -22.16 1.42
C PHE A 42 2.28 -22.94 0.64
N LYS A 43 3.04 -22.25 -0.21
CA LYS A 43 4.13 -22.83 -1.02
C LYS A 43 5.50 -22.85 -0.34
N ALA A 44 5.62 -22.28 0.86
CA ALA A 44 6.91 -22.02 1.50
C ALA A 44 7.80 -23.27 1.61
N LYS A 45 7.24 -24.40 2.02
CA LYS A 45 7.98 -25.69 2.11
C LYS A 45 8.45 -26.18 0.74
N GLU A 46 7.58 -26.12 -0.27
CA GLU A 46 7.87 -26.56 -1.63
C GLU A 46 8.97 -25.71 -2.27
N TRP A 47 8.89 -24.40 -2.08
CA TRP A 47 9.81 -23.43 -2.67
C TRP A 47 11.02 -23.11 -1.79
N LYS A 48 11.12 -23.73 -0.62
CA LYS A 48 12.23 -23.57 0.34
C LYS A 48 12.44 -22.11 0.74
N ILE A 49 11.36 -21.37 0.94
CA ILE A 49 11.37 -20.01 1.45
C ILE A 49 10.99 -19.98 2.93
N ASP A 50 11.55 -19.02 3.66
CA ASP A 50 11.20 -18.80 5.04
C ASP A 50 9.88 -18.00 5.11
N PRO A 51 8.77 -18.57 5.63
CA PRO A 51 7.47 -17.93 5.67
C PRO A 51 7.41 -16.73 6.61
N ASP A 52 8.35 -16.63 7.57
CA ASP A 52 8.38 -15.55 8.56
C ASP A 52 9.25 -14.37 8.11
N ARG A 53 9.93 -14.50 6.97
CA ARG A 53 10.81 -13.47 6.41
C ARG A 53 10.34 -12.93 5.08
N ILE A 54 9.03 -12.77 4.92
CA ILE A 54 8.42 -12.16 3.74
C ILE A 54 8.38 -10.64 3.92
N VAL A 55 8.94 -9.92 2.96
CA VAL A 55 8.95 -8.45 2.91
C VAL A 55 8.28 -8.01 1.61
N ALA A 56 7.35 -7.05 1.69
CA ALA A 56 6.73 -6.46 0.51
C ALA A 56 7.54 -5.26 -0.01
N THR A 57 7.59 -5.12 -1.33
CA THR A 57 8.26 -3.98 -1.97
C THR A 57 7.53 -3.54 -3.22
N GLY A 58 7.45 -2.24 -3.44
CA GLY A 58 6.80 -1.68 -4.62
C GLY A 58 7.00 -0.18 -4.77
N GLY A 59 6.61 0.34 -5.93
CA GLY A 59 6.59 1.77 -6.20
C GLY A 59 5.18 2.25 -6.54
N SER A 60 4.84 3.51 -6.19
CA SER A 60 3.54 4.13 -6.48
C SER A 60 2.38 3.24 -6.01
N ALA A 61 1.46 2.84 -6.89
CA ALA A 61 0.37 1.91 -6.55
C ALA A 61 0.85 0.59 -5.94
N GLY A 62 1.98 0.02 -6.43
CA GLY A 62 2.60 -1.16 -5.83
C GLY A 62 3.17 -0.88 -4.43
N GLY A 63 3.63 0.34 -4.18
CA GLY A 63 4.03 0.80 -2.86
C GLY A 63 2.85 0.90 -1.89
N CYS A 64 1.75 1.49 -2.33
CA CYS A 64 0.49 1.55 -1.57
C CYS A 64 0.00 0.14 -1.21
N SER A 65 -0.04 -0.78 -2.19
CA SER A 65 -0.42 -2.18 -1.97
C SER A 65 0.53 -2.89 -0.99
N SER A 66 1.83 -2.62 -1.07
CA SER A 66 2.81 -3.19 -0.14
C SER A 66 2.61 -2.69 1.30
N LEU A 67 2.28 -1.41 1.48
CA LEU A 67 1.94 -0.85 2.79
C LEU A 67 0.63 -1.43 3.32
N LEU A 68 -0.39 -1.56 2.46
CA LEU A 68 -1.65 -2.20 2.86
C LEU A 68 -1.43 -3.63 3.34
N VAL A 69 -0.62 -4.42 2.62
CA VAL A 69 -0.28 -5.80 3.05
C VAL A 69 0.48 -5.81 4.38
N ALA A 70 1.36 -4.83 4.61
CA ALA A 70 2.14 -4.75 5.85
C ALA A 70 1.28 -4.40 7.08
N LEU A 71 0.29 -3.53 6.89
CA LEU A 71 -0.48 -2.92 7.99
C LEU A 71 -1.89 -3.52 8.17
N HIS A 72 -2.42 -4.24 7.17
CA HIS A 72 -3.73 -4.86 7.26
C HIS A 72 -3.74 -5.99 8.29
N ASP A 73 -4.84 -6.12 9.01
CA ASP A 73 -5.07 -7.25 9.91
C ASP A 73 -4.89 -8.60 9.20
N ASP A 74 -4.52 -9.62 9.96
CA ASP A 74 -4.38 -10.97 9.41
C ASP A 74 -5.73 -11.52 8.93
N ILE A 75 -5.77 -11.90 7.66
CA ILE A 75 -6.98 -12.48 7.05
C ILE A 75 -7.00 -14.02 7.09
N ALA A 76 -6.12 -14.65 7.87
CA ALA A 76 -6.10 -16.11 8.00
C ALA A 76 -7.46 -16.66 8.47
N ASN A 77 -7.96 -17.65 7.75
CA ASN A 77 -9.16 -18.40 8.12
C ASN A 77 -8.84 -19.89 8.28
N PRO A 78 -8.46 -20.35 9.48
CA PRO A 78 -8.06 -21.77 9.71
C PRO A 78 -9.14 -22.80 9.35
N LYS A 79 -10.41 -22.36 9.27
CA LYS A 79 -11.56 -23.23 8.95
C LYS A 79 -11.98 -23.19 7.49
N SER A 80 -11.29 -22.40 6.64
CA SER A 80 -11.61 -22.31 5.21
C SER A 80 -11.45 -23.66 4.49
N GLN A 81 -12.32 -23.91 3.51
CA GLN A 81 -12.17 -25.02 2.59
C GLN A 81 -11.00 -24.81 1.61
N ASP A 82 -10.63 -23.56 1.35
CA ASP A 82 -9.44 -23.21 0.58
C ASP A 82 -8.19 -23.32 1.47
N PRO A 83 -7.26 -24.24 1.16
CA PRO A 83 -6.06 -24.42 1.97
C PRO A 83 -5.16 -23.19 2.02
N VAL A 84 -5.19 -22.31 1.02
CA VAL A 84 -4.40 -21.08 0.99
C VAL A 84 -4.90 -20.06 2.01
N GLU A 85 -6.20 -19.93 2.19
CA GLU A 85 -6.79 -18.98 3.16
C GLU A 85 -6.49 -19.32 4.63
N ARG A 86 -6.00 -20.52 4.90
CA ARG A 86 -5.61 -20.93 6.26
C ARG A 86 -4.29 -20.31 6.72
N PHE A 87 -3.52 -19.74 5.81
CA PHE A 87 -2.22 -19.13 6.10
C PHE A 87 -2.36 -17.63 6.41
N SER A 88 -1.48 -17.13 7.27
CA SER A 88 -1.41 -15.72 7.63
C SER A 88 -1.04 -14.85 6.43
N SER A 89 -1.64 -13.65 6.35
CA SER A 89 -1.27 -12.58 5.42
C SER A 89 -0.25 -11.59 6.00
N ARG A 90 0.11 -11.69 7.29
CA ARG A 90 1.09 -10.80 7.93
C ARG A 90 2.48 -10.98 7.30
N ILE A 91 3.27 -9.92 7.27
CA ILE A 91 4.64 -9.91 6.70
C ILE A 91 5.63 -9.30 7.69
N ALA A 92 6.93 -9.44 7.40
CA ALA A 92 8.01 -8.99 8.27
C ALA A 92 8.42 -7.52 8.07
N GLY A 93 7.93 -6.85 7.05
CA GLY A 93 8.21 -5.45 6.76
C GLY A 93 7.81 -5.02 5.38
N ALA A 94 7.85 -3.71 5.12
CA ALA A 94 7.65 -3.15 3.78
C ALA A 94 8.72 -2.11 3.45
N GLN A 95 9.21 -2.16 2.20
CA GLN A 95 10.11 -1.15 1.63
C GLN A 95 9.50 -0.59 0.35
N VAL A 96 9.11 0.67 0.34
CA VAL A 96 8.31 1.24 -0.73
C VAL A 96 8.87 2.57 -1.26
N ALA A 97 8.57 2.87 -2.53
CA ALA A 97 8.98 4.11 -3.16
C ALA A 97 7.77 4.90 -3.69
N GLY A 98 7.65 6.19 -3.34
CA GLY A 98 6.60 7.09 -3.81
C GLY A 98 5.19 6.58 -3.53
N ALA A 99 4.99 5.91 -2.39
CA ALA A 99 3.74 5.27 -2.03
C ALA A 99 2.73 6.29 -1.47
N GLN A 100 1.44 6.10 -1.78
CA GLN A 100 0.35 6.81 -1.15
C GLN A 100 0.01 6.13 0.18
N THR A 101 -0.05 6.90 1.26
CA THR A 101 -0.32 6.39 2.62
C THR A 101 -1.75 6.65 3.08
N THR A 102 -2.47 7.51 2.37
CA THR A 102 -3.90 7.79 2.58
C THR A 102 -4.61 7.98 1.24
N MET A 103 -5.87 7.57 1.18
CA MET A 103 -6.81 7.82 0.08
C MET A 103 -7.94 8.77 0.48
N ASN A 104 -7.84 9.40 1.65
CA ASN A 104 -8.78 10.42 2.08
C ASN A 104 -8.54 11.71 1.27
N PRO A 105 -9.48 12.14 0.39
CA PRO A 105 -9.27 13.27 -0.51
C PRO A 105 -9.16 14.59 0.24
N PHE A 106 -9.78 14.72 1.41
CA PHE A 106 -9.70 15.93 2.23
C PHE A 106 -8.29 16.09 2.82
N VAL A 107 -7.70 15.02 3.32
CA VAL A 107 -6.31 15.00 3.81
C VAL A 107 -5.33 15.29 2.68
N ILE A 108 -5.53 14.68 1.50
CA ILE A 108 -4.69 14.92 0.32
C ILE A 108 -4.76 16.39 -0.10
N LYS A 109 -5.96 16.95 -0.20
CA LYS A 109 -6.17 18.36 -0.56
C LYS A 109 -5.49 19.30 0.43
N GLU A 110 -5.68 19.07 1.73
CA GLU A 110 -5.17 19.92 2.80
C GLU A 110 -3.63 19.85 2.92
N ARG A 111 -3.07 18.65 2.89
CA ARG A 111 -1.65 18.42 3.21
C ARG A 111 -0.74 18.44 1.98
N ILE A 112 -1.25 18.13 0.79
CA ILE A 112 -0.44 17.96 -0.43
C ILE A 112 -0.85 18.95 -1.51
N GLY A 113 -2.14 19.17 -1.72
CA GLY A 113 -2.68 20.13 -2.66
C GLY A 113 -3.56 19.51 -3.75
N GLU A 114 -4.41 20.35 -4.35
CA GLU A 114 -5.42 19.94 -5.33
C GLU A 114 -4.83 19.38 -6.62
N ASN A 115 -3.63 19.81 -7.02
CA ASN A 115 -2.98 19.31 -8.24
C ASN A 115 -2.74 17.79 -8.21
N THR A 116 -2.71 17.17 -7.03
CA THR A 116 -2.65 15.70 -6.87
C THR A 116 -3.77 14.98 -7.61
N PHE A 117 -4.96 15.59 -7.67
CA PHE A 117 -6.15 14.99 -8.29
C PHE A 117 -6.16 15.06 -9.82
N GLY A 118 -5.17 15.69 -10.45
CA GLY A 118 -4.90 15.48 -11.87
C GLY A 118 -4.44 14.04 -12.20
N ASN A 119 -4.06 13.25 -11.17
CA ASN A 119 -3.89 11.82 -11.27
C ASN A 119 -5.17 11.11 -10.81
N PRO A 120 -5.68 10.10 -11.54
CA PRO A 120 -6.93 9.41 -11.21
C PRO A 120 -6.84 8.44 -10.02
N MET A 121 -5.63 8.12 -9.55
CA MET A 121 -5.42 7.13 -8.48
C MET A 121 -6.21 7.41 -7.19
N PRO A 122 -6.42 8.66 -6.74
CA PRO A 122 -7.17 8.94 -5.52
C PRO A 122 -8.70 8.75 -5.62
N TYR A 123 -9.28 8.52 -6.80
CA TYR A 123 -10.73 8.41 -6.96
C TYR A 123 -11.20 7.27 -7.89
N LYS A 124 -10.56 7.04 -9.04
CA LYS A 124 -10.95 5.98 -10.00
C LYS A 124 -10.99 4.56 -9.40
N PRO A 125 -10.05 4.14 -8.54
CA PRO A 125 -10.10 2.80 -7.95
C PRO A 125 -11.33 2.54 -7.09
N PHE A 126 -12.04 3.59 -6.67
CA PHE A 126 -13.24 3.49 -5.85
C PHE A 126 -14.53 3.59 -6.68
N GLY A 127 -14.42 3.78 -7.99
CA GLY A 127 -15.56 3.89 -8.92
C GLY A 127 -16.07 5.31 -9.14
N ALA A 128 -15.41 6.33 -8.59
CA ALA A 128 -15.73 7.71 -8.89
C ALA A 128 -15.09 8.18 -10.21
N GLU A 129 -15.82 8.95 -11.00
CA GLU A 129 -15.31 9.48 -12.27
C GLU A 129 -14.40 10.69 -12.07
N THR A 130 -14.65 11.49 -11.03
CA THR A 130 -13.84 12.66 -10.67
C THR A 130 -13.64 12.76 -9.15
N VAL A 131 -12.67 13.57 -8.73
CA VAL A 131 -12.47 13.83 -7.30
C VAL A 131 -13.62 14.64 -6.70
N GLU A 132 -14.24 15.55 -7.49
CA GLU A 132 -15.39 16.34 -7.06
C GLU A 132 -16.59 15.43 -6.76
N GLU A 133 -16.82 14.41 -7.59
CA GLU A 133 -17.84 13.39 -7.35
C GLU A 133 -17.55 12.62 -6.06
N LEU A 134 -16.31 12.12 -5.91
CA LEU A 134 -15.90 11.40 -4.72
C LEU A 134 -16.09 12.24 -3.45
N MET A 135 -15.65 13.50 -3.46
CA MET A 135 -15.78 14.40 -2.31
C MET A 135 -17.23 14.77 -2.01
N LYS A 136 -18.04 15.07 -3.05
CA LYS A 136 -19.46 15.39 -2.90
C LYS A 136 -20.27 14.23 -2.33
N ASN A 137 -19.96 13.02 -2.76
CA ASN A 137 -20.64 11.79 -2.35
C ASN A 137 -19.78 10.98 -1.35
N TRP A 138 -19.01 11.63 -0.49
CA TRP A 138 -18.04 11.01 0.39
C TRP A 138 -18.61 9.86 1.22
N ASP A 139 -19.84 10.00 1.72
CA ASP A 139 -20.48 8.94 2.50
C ASP A 139 -20.66 7.62 1.73
N THR A 140 -20.74 7.68 0.39
CA THR A 140 -20.78 6.49 -0.47
C THR A 140 -19.42 5.83 -0.62
N TYR A 141 -18.36 6.62 -0.71
CA TYR A 141 -17.02 6.13 -1.04
C TYR A 141 -16.09 5.96 0.15
N LYS A 142 -16.39 6.60 1.29
CA LYS A 142 -15.48 6.71 2.44
C LYS A 142 -15.01 5.37 2.99
N GLU A 143 -15.91 4.41 3.13
CA GLU A 143 -15.59 3.11 3.72
C GLU A 143 -14.51 2.40 2.88
N LEU A 144 -14.70 2.37 1.56
CA LEU A 144 -13.76 1.73 0.64
C LEU A 144 -12.45 2.52 0.50
N ALA A 145 -12.52 3.86 0.43
CA ALA A 145 -11.33 4.70 0.35
C ALA A 145 -10.47 4.61 1.63
N LEU A 146 -11.11 4.55 2.80
CA LEU A 146 -10.42 4.36 4.07
C LEU A 146 -9.85 2.94 4.20
N LEU A 147 -10.60 1.90 3.80
CA LEU A 147 -10.09 0.53 3.73
C LEU A 147 -8.81 0.43 2.89
N CYS A 148 -8.70 1.22 1.82
CA CYS A 148 -7.54 1.25 0.94
C CYS A 148 -6.50 2.34 1.32
N SER A 149 -6.62 2.93 2.50
CA SER A 149 -5.66 3.89 3.06
C SER A 149 -4.75 3.19 4.05
N PRO A 150 -3.47 2.93 3.72
CA PRO A 150 -2.56 2.20 4.61
C PRO A 150 -2.54 2.72 6.05
N ILE A 151 -2.56 4.04 6.23
CA ILE A 151 -2.49 4.67 7.55
C ILE A 151 -3.65 4.30 8.50
N ILE A 152 -4.80 3.91 7.95
CA ILE A 152 -5.98 3.54 8.77
C ILE A 152 -5.79 2.20 9.47
N HIS A 153 -4.97 1.34 8.91
CA HIS A 153 -4.68 0.01 9.45
C HIS A 153 -3.54 0.00 10.46
N LEU A 154 -2.80 1.13 10.56
CA LEU A 154 -1.60 1.20 11.38
C LEU A 154 -1.89 0.91 12.86
N THR A 155 -1.26 -0.14 13.39
CA THR A 155 -1.35 -0.58 14.79
C THR A 155 0.04 -0.78 15.40
N LYS A 156 0.11 -0.90 16.71
CA LYS A 156 1.39 -0.99 17.44
C LYS A 156 2.20 -2.26 17.13
N ASP A 157 1.54 -3.33 16.69
CA ASP A 157 2.17 -4.62 16.38
C ASP A 157 2.56 -4.78 14.91
N ASP A 158 2.48 -3.68 14.15
CA ASP A 158 2.87 -3.69 12.74
C ASP A 158 4.39 -3.74 12.54
N PRO A 159 4.82 -4.33 11.42
CA PRO A 159 6.22 -4.50 11.11
C PRO A 159 6.88 -3.16 10.71
N PRO A 160 8.23 -3.10 10.71
CA PRO A 160 8.96 -1.91 10.30
C PRO A 160 8.68 -1.52 8.84
N LEU A 161 8.63 -0.21 8.61
CA LEU A 161 8.40 0.40 7.31
C LEU A 161 9.62 1.19 6.84
N HIS A 162 9.93 1.09 5.55
CA HIS A 162 10.96 1.91 4.91
C HIS A 162 10.38 2.62 3.68
N LEU A 163 10.29 3.94 3.75
CA LEU A 163 9.62 4.79 2.76
C LEU A 163 10.66 5.64 2.02
N PHE A 164 10.62 5.59 0.69
CA PHE A 164 11.49 6.39 -0.17
C PHE A 164 10.68 7.34 -1.04
N TYR A 165 11.15 8.59 -1.18
CA TYR A 165 10.57 9.55 -2.10
C TYR A 165 11.68 10.26 -2.87
N ASN A 166 11.50 10.38 -4.19
CA ASN A 166 12.46 10.96 -5.11
C ASN A 166 11.96 12.22 -5.83
N VAL A 167 10.88 12.81 -5.32
CA VAL A 167 10.39 14.10 -5.79
C VAL A 167 10.62 15.17 -4.72
N ASN A 168 10.73 16.42 -5.15
CA ASN A 168 10.89 17.53 -4.23
C ASN A 168 9.68 17.67 -3.33
N ARG A 169 9.92 18.04 -2.07
CA ARG A 169 8.86 18.41 -1.15
C ARG A 169 8.32 19.78 -1.53
N GLU A 170 7.10 19.81 -2.01
CA GLU A 170 6.39 21.03 -2.41
C GLU A 170 5.03 21.10 -1.73
N PHE A 171 4.61 22.31 -1.32
CA PHE A 171 3.23 22.55 -0.85
C PHE A 171 2.79 23.97 -1.25
N PRO A 172 1.64 24.11 -1.95
CA PRO A 172 0.95 23.04 -2.66
C PRO A 172 1.81 22.48 -3.81
N THR A 173 1.61 21.22 -4.17
CA THR A 173 2.36 20.60 -5.27
C THR A 173 2.01 21.25 -6.61
N THR A 174 3.00 21.38 -7.49
CA THR A 174 2.86 22.10 -8.76
C THR A 174 2.32 21.25 -9.90
N THR A 175 2.50 19.94 -9.83
CA THR A 175 2.02 18.97 -10.85
C THR A 175 1.31 17.78 -10.21
N SER A 176 0.45 17.11 -10.99
CA SER A 176 -0.22 15.89 -10.51
C SER A 176 0.77 14.74 -10.23
N SER A 177 1.84 14.64 -11.01
CA SER A 177 2.90 13.64 -10.81
C SER A 177 3.64 13.85 -9.49
N ASN A 178 4.02 15.10 -9.19
CA ASN A 178 4.65 15.44 -7.91
C ASN A 178 3.66 15.26 -6.76
N GLY A 179 2.39 15.61 -6.96
CA GLY A 179 1.34 15.46 -5.96
C GLY A 179 1.12 14.00 -5.56
N ILE A 180 0.91 13.10 -6.53
CA ILE A 180 0.62 11.69 -6.23
C ILE A 180 1.84 10.95 -5.66
N HIS A 181 3.05 11.44 -5.86
CA HIS A 181 4.28 10.87 -5.31
C HIS A 181 4.92 11.77 -4.25
N SER A 182 4.18 12.74 -3.71
CA SER A 182 4.70 13.69 -2.73
C SER A 182 5.28 13.00 -1.50
N PRO A 183 6.46 13.42 -1.03
CA PRO A 183 7.04 12.91 0.21
C PRO A 183 6.18 13.22 1.45
N ILE A 184 5.24 14.14 1.34
CA ILE A 184 4.28 14.43 2.42
C ILE A 184 3.43 13.19 2.77
N PHE A 185 3.15 12.30 1.83
CA PHE A 185 2.56 10.99 2.17
C PHE A 185 3.42 10.21 3.17
N GLY A 186 4.74 10.20 2.96
CA GLY A 186 5.69 9.57 3.87
C GLY A 186 5.75 10.26 5.22
N GLU A 187 5.72 11.59 5.25
CA GLU A 187 5.70 12.39 6.48
C GLU A 187 4.46 12.07 7.33
N ILE A 188 3.27 12.01 6.70
CA ILE A 188 2.01 11.64 7.35
C ILE A 188 2.12 10.24 8.00
N MET A 189 2.70 9.26 7.31
CA MET A 189 2.91 7.92 7.85
C MET A 189 3.93 7.91 8.98
N LEU A 190 5.05 8.61 8.82
CA LEU A 190 6.09 8.73 9.84
C LEU A 190 5.54 9.34 11.14
N GLU A 191 4.79 10.46 11.04
CA GLU A 191 4.10 11.09 12.16
C GLU A 191 3.18 10.11 12.91
N ALA A 192 2.43 9.29 12.17
CA ALA A 192 1.54 8.30 12.76
C ALA A 192 2.32 7.16 13.45
N CYS A 193 3.35 6.62 12.79
CA CYS A 193 4.21 5.58 13.35
C CYS A 193 4.89 6.03 14.65
N GLN A 194 5.42 7.25 14.67
CA GLN A 194 6.07 7.82 15.86
C GLN A 194 5.13 7.92 17.06
N LYS A 195 3.86 8.27 16.83
CA LYS A 195 2.85 8.40 17.90
C LYS A 195 2.55 7.09 18.60
N ILE A 196 2.67 5.96 17.92
CA ILE A 196 2.32 4.64 18.46
C ILE A 196 3.52 3.72 18.64
N GLY A 197 4.73 4.16 18.27
CA GLY A 197 5.99 3.45 18.48
C GLY A 197 6.28 2.34 17.46
N VAL A 198 5.78 2.47 16.22
CA VAL A 198 6.15 1.60 15.09
C VAL A 198 7.42 2.14 14.42
N GLU A 199 8.37 1.25 14.11
CA GLU A 199 9.60 1.61 13.42
C GLU A 199 9.30 2.04 11.97
N CYS A 200 9.66 3.27 11.64
CA CYS A 200 9.45 3.83 10.29
C CYS A 200 10.65 4.70 9.90
N LEU A 201 11.31 4.33 8.81
CA LEU A 201 12.39 5.10 8.20
C LEU A 201 11.85 5.82 6.96
N LEU A 202 11.98 7.14 6.93
CA LEU A 202 11.66 7.97 5.77
C LEU A 202 12.94 8.53 5.15
N GLN A 203 13.15 8.29 3.86
CA GLN A 203 14.32 8.76 3.12
C GLN A 203 13.89 9.53 1.86
N TYR A 204 14.65 10.58 1.57
CA TYR A 204 14.57 11.38 0.35
C TYR A 204 15.81 11.12 -0.51
N TRP A 205 15.64 11.21 -1.84
CA TRP A 205 16.76 11.06 -2.82
C TRP A 205 17.07 12.42 -3.43
#